data_ae8931d73bfc4c2c476fd11caa737f64
#
_entry.id   ae8931d73bfc4c2c476fd11caa737f64
#
_cell.length_a   1.000
_cell.length_b   1.000
_cell.length_c   1.000
_cell.angle_alpha   90.00
_cell.angle_beta   90.00
_cell.angle_gamma   90.00
#
_symmetry.space_group_name_H-M   'P 1'
#
loop_
_entity.id
_entity.type
_entity.pdbx_description
1 polymer ?
#
loop_
_entity_poly.entity_id
_entity_poly.type
_entity_poly.pdbx_seq_one_letter_code
_entity_poly.pdbx_strand_id
1 'polypeptide(L)'
;MKRLIKYACYILLTLVLCVNIFILLSGRFYLYSGISKTYLIGKTGPGIYDLDVFPVNTIEKSTEPNKIKVKLGDNVVLTESEEAYLGSIDTRALLIFENDTLLHEQYWGDHSESQVSNSFSASKTVIGLLIGIAIEEG
;
A
#
# COMPACT_ATOMS: atom_id res chain seq x y z
N MET A 1 -8.23 -40.89 19.62
CA MET A 1 -8.59 -39.50 19.33
C MET A 1 -8.14 -38.53 20.41
N LYS A 2 -8.56 -38.62 21.68
CA LYS A 2 -8.18 -37.72 22.80
C LYS A 2 -6.67 -37.58 23.02
N ARG A 3 -5.86 -38.68 22.92
CA ARG A 3 -4.40 -38.64 23.08
C ARG A 3 -3.71 -37.88 21.94
N LEU A 4 -4.14 -38.06 20.69
CA LEU A 4 -3.60 -37.34 19.53
C LEU A 4 -3.82 -35.83 19.66
N ILE A 5 -5.03 -35.42 20.05
CA ILE A 5 -5.37 -34.02 20.28
C ILE A 5 -4.46 -33.43 21.39
N LYS A 6 -4.23 -34.17 22.48
CA LYS A 6 -3.36 -33.73 23.57
C LYS A 6 -1.92 -33.51 23.11
N TYR A 7 -1.36 -34.41 22.31
CA TYR A 7 -0.02 -34.23 21.76
C TYR A 7 0.07 -33.08 20.77
N ALA A 8 -0.95 -32.90 19.91
CA ALA A 8 -1.02 -31.75 19.01
C ALA A 8 -1.05 -30.43 19.77
N CYS A 9 -1.82 -30.33 20.86
CA CYS A 9 -1.84 -29.15 21.72
C CYS A 9 -0.47 -28.87 22.38
N TYR A 10 0.23 -29.91 22.84
CA TYR A 10 1.58 -29.72 23.42
C TYR A 10 2.58 -29.24 22.38
N ILE A 11 2.55 -29.82 21.17
CA ILE A 11 3.44 -29.39 20.07
C ILE A 11 3.17 -27.92 19.73
N LEU A 12 1.89 -27.54 19.58
CA LEU A 12 1.52 -26.17 19.29
C LEU A 12 1.98 -25.21 20.39
N LEU A 13 1.75 -25.56 21.65
CA LEU A 13 2.18 -24.75 22.80
C LEU A 13 3.71 -24.57 22.84
N THR A 14 4.46 -25.65 22.59
CA THR A 14 5.93 -25.61 22.55
C THR A 14 6.40 -24.71 21.40
N LEU A 15 5.76 -24.82 20.21
CA LEU A 15 6.10 -23.97 19.06
C LEU A 15 5.87 -22.49 19.38
N VAL A 16 4.70 -22.14 19.94
CA VAL A 16 4.39 -20.76 20.36
C VAL A 16 5.42 -20.26 21.38
N LEU A 17 5.78 -21.08 22.37
CA LEU A 17 6.79 -20.72 23.37
C LEU A 17 8.16 -20.47 22.73
N CYS A 18 8.62 -21.35 21.83
CA CYS A 18 9.90 -21.19 21.12
C CYS A 18 9.93 -19.91 20.29
N VAL A 19 8.84 -19.58 19.56
CA VAL A 19 8.73 -18.34 18.79
C VAL A 19 8.83 -17.13 19.71
N ASN A 20 8.13 -17.13 20.85
CA ASN A 20 8.21 -16.01 21.80
C ASN A 20 9.61 -15.86 22.38
N ILE A 21 10.26 -16.94 22.78
CA ILE A 21 11.65 -16.92 23.27
C ILE A 21 12.60 -16.36 22.19
N PHE A 22 12.42 -16.78 20.93
CA PHE A 22 13.21 -16.26 19.81
C PHE A 22 13.01 -14.75 19.65
N ILE A 23 11.77 -14.24 19.68
CA ILE A 23 11.47 -12.81 19.56
C ILE A 23 12.14 -12.04 20.70
N LEU A 24 12.01 -12.51 21.94
CA LEU A 24 12.58 -11.87 23.11
C LEU A 24 14.11 -11.81 23.06
N LEU A 25 14.75 -12.94 22.74
CA LEU A 25 16.22 -13.02 22.69
C LEU A 25 16.82 -12.25 21.51
N SER A 26 16.10 -12.18 20.37
CA SER A 26 16.57 -11.47 19.17
C SER A 26 16.23 -9.98 19.16
N GLY A 27 15.44 -9.49 20.12
CA GLY A 27 14.96 -8.09 20.16
C GLY A 27 13.99 -7.71 19.03
N ARG A 28 13.43 -8.69 18.32
CA ARG A 28 12.56 -8.47 17.15
C ARG A 28 11.09 -8.20 17.54
N PHE A 29 10.86 -7.31 18.48
CA PHE A 29 9.52 -6.97 18.99
C PHE A 29 8.54 -6.49 17.92
N TYR A 30 9.02 -5.95 16.80
CA TYR A 30 8.19 -5.55 15.65
C TYR A 30 7.34 -6.70 15.08
N LEU A 31 7.76 -7.97 15.30
CA LEU A 31 7.00 -9.13 14.86
C LEU A 31 5.65 -9.23 15.57
N TYR A 32 5.55 -8.84 16.83
CA TYR A 32 4.26 -8.79 17.54
C TYR A 32 3.32 -7.77 16.91
N SER A 33 3.86 -6.58 16.58
CA SER A 33 3.08 -5.54 15.89
C SER A 33 2.65 -6.01 14.50
N GLY A 34 3.53 -6.64 13.74
CA GLY A 34 3.20 -7.20 12.43
C GLY A 34 2.08 -8.23 12.50
N ILE A 35 2.19 -9.20 13.41
CA ILE A 35 1.18 -10.26 13.58
C ILE A 35 -0.17 -9.67 14.02
N SER A 36 -0.17 -8.74 14.98
CA SER A 36 -1.40 -8.14 15.49
C SER A 36 -2.13 -7.29 14.45
N LYS A 37 -1.38 -6.59 13.60
CA LYS A 37 -1.92 -5.71 12.56
C LYS A 37 -2.29 -6.41 11.24
N THR A 38 -2.02 -7.70 11.13
CA THR A 38 -2.32 -8.51 9.95
C THR A 38 -3.12 -9.76 10.32
N TYR A 39 -2.46 -10.82 10.70
CA TYR A 39 -3.08 -12.14 10.89
C TYR A 39 -4.18 -12.17 11.95
N LEU A 40 -4.02 -11.45 13.08
CA LEU A 40 -5.03 -11.43 14.13
C LEU A 40 -6.30 -10.65 13.75
N ILE A 41 -6.25 -9.83 12.71
CA ILE A 41 -7.42 -9.13 12.16
C ILE A 41 -7.89 -9.75 10.83
N GLY A 42 -7.41 -10.96 10.51
CA GLY A 42 -7.84 -11.71 9.32
C GLY A 42 -7.22 -11.23 7.99
N LYS A 43 -6.17 -10.41 8.03
CA LYS A 43 -5.45 -9.97 6.83
C LYS A 43 -4.21 -10.82 6.62
N THR A 44 -3.88 -11.10 5.36
CA THR A 44 -2.65 -11.80 4.95
C THR A 44 -1.48 -10.85 4.66
N GLY A 45 -1.75 -9.55 4.59
CA GLY A 45 -0.78 -8.50 4.32
C GLY A 45 -1.42 -7.11 4.40
N PRO A 46 -0.64 -6.05 4.18
CA PRO A 46 -1.16 -4.68 4.16
C PRO A 46 -2.05 -4.42 2.95
N GLY A 47 -3.11 -3.65 3.15
CA GLY A 47 -3.99 -3.14 2.09
C GLY A 47 -3.60 -1.73 1.63
N ILE A 48 -4.18 -1.28 0.51
CA ILE A 48 -3.94 0.05 -0.04
C ILE A 48 -4.49 1.17 0.87
N TYR A 49 -5.46 0.86 1.74
CA TYR A 49 -6.11 1.82 2.65
C TYR A 49 -5.69 1.67 4.11
N ASP A 50 -4.59 0.97 4.41
CA ASP A 50 -4.11 0.73 5.77
C ASP A 50 -3.26 1.89 6.32
N LEU A 51 -3.59 3.13 6.02
CA LEU A 51 -2.84 4.32 6.47
C LEU A 51 -2.87 4.48 7.99
N ASP A 52 -4.04 4.22 8.62
CA ASP A 52 -4.22 4.38 10.06
C ASP A 52 -3.53 3.27 10.89
N VAL A 53 -3.09 2.21 10.22
CA VAL A 53 -2.45 1.05 10.88
C VAL A 53 -0.97 1.31 11.16
N PHE A 54 -0.33 2.18 10.39
CA PHE A 54 1.11 2.46 10.46
C PHE A 54 1.36 3.93 10.83
N PRO A 55 2.48 4.22 11.55
CA PRO A 55 2.88 5.60 11.75
C PRO A 55 3.23 6.23 10.40
N VAL A 56 2.81 7.47 10.20
CA VAL A 56 3.05 8.24 8.99
C VAL A 56 3.85 9.50 9.31
N ASN A 57 4.71 9.90 8.37
CA ASN A 57 5.36 11.20 8.38
C ASN A 57 4.72 12.07 7.29
N THR A 58 4.33 13.28 7.65
CA THR A 58 3.80 14.24 6.68
C THR A 58 4.96 15.02 6.08
N ILE A 59 5.05 15.02 4.76
CA ILE A 59 5.97 15.89 4.01
C ILE A 59 5.18 17.14 3.66
N GLU A 60 5.70 18.30 4.05
CA GLU A 60 5.06 19.59 3.75
C GLU A 60 5.06 19.86 2.25
N LYS A 61 3.99 20.47 1.78
CA LYS A 61 3.87 20.90 0.38
C LYS A 61 4.81 22.05 0.10
N SER A 62 5.33 22.13 -1.14
CA SER A 62 6.05 23.31 -1.60
C SER A 62 5.20 24.57 -1.46
N THR A 63 5.83 25.69 -1.09
CA THR A 63 5.18 27.00 -1.07
C THR A 63 4.77 27.48 -2.46
N GLU A 64 5.44 26.97 -3.49
CA GLU A 64 5.17 27.23 -4.90
C GLU A 64 4.95 25.91 -5.65
N PRO A 65 3.79 25.26 -5.48
CA PRO A 65 3.51 24.01 -6.16
C PRO A 65 3.35 24.22 -7.66
N ASN A 66 3.90 23.33 -8.46
CA ASN A 66 3.63 23.31 -9.89
C ASN A 66 2.13 23.10 -10.13
N LYS A 67 1.52 23.98 -10.92
CA LYS A 67 0.12 23.87 -11.30
C LYS A 67 0.01 22.90 -12.47
N ILE A 68 -0.68 21.80 -12.26
CA ILE A 68 -1.06 20.89 -13.34
C ILE A 68 -2.15 21.58 -14.16
N LYS A 69 -1.98 21.61 -15.49
CA LYS A 69 -3.02 22.06 -16.40
C LYS A 69 -4.08 20.96 -16.46
N VAL A 70 -5.34 21.33 -16.31
CA VAL A 70 -6.46 20.41 -16.39
C VAL A 70 -7.31 20.80 -17.59
N LYS A 71 -7.53 19.83 -18.47
CA LYS A 71 -8.44 19.95 -19.60
C LYS A 71 -9.39 18.74 -19.56
N LEU A 72 -10.29 18.75 -18.58
CA LEU A 72 -11.34 17.76 -18.47
C LEU A 72 -12.41 18.03 -19.52
N GLY A 73 -12.92 16.97 -20.14
CA GLY A 73 -13.95 17.02 -21.15
C GLY A 73 -13.76 15.87 -22.17
N ASP A 74 -14.35 15.97 -23.31
CA ASP A 74 -14.57 14.90 -24.31
C ASP A 74 -13.31 14.26 -24.94
N ASN A 75 -12.15 14.37 -24.31
CA ASN A 75 -10.88 14.01 -24.94
C ASN A 75 -10.50 12.55 -24.80
N VAL A 76 -10.97 11.89 -23.74
CA VAL A 76 -10.73 10.46 -23.52
C VAL A 76 -12.01 9.82 -23.00
N VAL A 77 -12.60 8.97 -23.82
CA VAL A 77 -13.77 8.15 -23.46
C VAL A 77 -13.32 6.70 -23.46
N LEU A 78 -13.42 6.05 -22.31
CA LEU A 78 -13.12 4.62 -22.20
C LEU A 78 -14.21 3.82 -22.91
N THR A 79 -13.80 2.81 -23.65
CA THR A 79 -14.70 1.82 -24.25
C THR A 79 -15.23 0.86 -23.16
N GLU A 80 -16.35 0.22 -23.42
CA GLU A 80 -16.92 -0.79 -22.50
C GLU A 80 -15.91 -1.92 -22.16
N SER A 81 -15.08 -2.32 -23.13
CA SER A 81 -14.04 -3.34 -22.93
C SER A 81 -12.90 -2.83 -22.02
N GLU A 82 -12.51 -1.57 -22.13
CA GLU A 82 -11.50 -0.96 -21.25
C GLU A 82 -12.03 -0.82 -19.83
N GLU A 83 -13.27 -0.36 -19.65
CA GLU A 83 -13.93 -0.30 -18.35
C GLU A 83 -14.02 -1.68 -17.70
N ALA A 84 -14.43 -2.71 -18.44
CA ALA A 84 -14.50 -4.08 -17.95
C ALA A 84 -13.13 -4.61 -17.56
N TYR A 85 -12.08 -4.31 -18.35
CA TYR A 85 -10.71 -4.69 -18.02
C TYR A 85 -10.23 -4.00 -16.74
N LEU A 86 -10.38 -2.69 -16.63
CA LEU A 86 -9.99 -1.92 -15.44
C LEU A 86 -10.70 -2.42 -14.18
N GLY A 87 -12.00 -2.74 -14.31
CA GLY A 87 -12.77 -3.35 -13.22
C GLY A 87 -12.25 -4.73 -12.83
N SER A 88 -11.82 -5.54 -13.81
CA SER A 88 -11.30 -6.91 -13.55
C SER A 88 -9.99 -6.95 -12.77
N ILE A 89 -9.20 -5.87 -12.80
CA ILE A 89 -7.95 -5.72 -12.07
C ILE A 89 -8.08 -4.83 -10.82
N ASP A 90 -9.30 -4.58 -10.36
CA ASP A 90 -9.59 -3.76 -9.18
C ASP A 90 -8.98 -2.34 -9.23
N THR A 91 -8.99 -1.71 -10.40
CA THR A 91 -8.50 -0.33 -10.57
C THR A 91 -9.23 0.61 -9.63
N ARG A 92 -8.50 1.51 -8.98
CA ARG A 92 -9.05 2.51 -8.05
C ARG A 92 -9.01 3.93 -8.61
N ALA A 93 -8.03 4.23 -9.45
CA ALA A 93 -7.90 5.51 -10.12
C ALA A 93 -7.23 5.35 -11.49
N LEU A 94 -7.65 6.14 -12.45
CA LEU A 94 -6.99 6.29 -13.73
C LEU A 94 -6.87 7.78 -14.05
N LEU A 95 -5.65 8.25 -14.24
CA LEU A 95 -5.34 9.59 -14.67
C LEU A 95 -4.52 9.52 -15.96
N ILE A 96 -4.95 10.23 -17.00
CA ILE A 96 -4.26 10.28 -18.28
C ILE A 96 -3.74 11.68 -18.51
N PHE A 97 -2.45 11.79 -18.73
CA PHE A 97 -1.75 13.04 -18.99
C PHE A 97 -1.17 13.06 -20.40
N GLU A 98 -1.26 14.21 -21.06
CA GLU A 98 -0.57 14.50 -22.30
C GLU A 98 0.02 15.92 -22.23
N ASN A 99 1.32 16.08 -22.49
CA ASN A 99 2.03 17.36 -22.45
C ASN A 99 1.72 18.18 -21.20
N ASP A 100 1.92 17.57 -20.02
CA ASP A 100 1.68 18.15 -18.69
C ASP A 100 0.21 18.60 -18.45
N THR A 101 -0.72 18.10 -19.25
CA THR A 101 -2.14 18.39 -19.12
C THR A 101 -2.90 17.13 -18.74
N LEU A 102 -3.68 17.18 -17.67
CA LEU A 102 -4.59 16.10 -17.27
C LEU A 102 -5.80 16.09 -18.22
N LEU A 103 -5.95 15.03 -19.00
CA LEU A 103 -7.03 14.86 -19.98
C LEU A 103 -8.18 14.02 -19.45
N HIS A 104 -7.90 13.05 -18.58
CA HIS A 104 -8.89 12.14 -18.03
C HIS A 104 -8.57 11.85 -16.58
N GLU A 105 -9.62 11.80 -15.77
CA GLU A 105 -9.53 11.47 -14.35
C GLU A 105 -10.79 10.70 -13.95
N GLN A 106 -10.61 9.49 -13.48
CA GLN A 106 -11.70 8.61 -13.08
C GLN A 106 -11.32 7.78 -11.87
N TYR A 107 -12.28 7.54 -10.98
CA TYR A 107 -12.13 6.78 -9.75
C TYR A 107 -13.19 5.69 -9.65
N TRP A 108 -12.85 4.57 -9.00
CA TRP A 108 -13.74 3.43 -8.79
C TRP A 108 -13.81 3.02 -7.32
N GLY A 109 -14.94 2.41 -6.97
CA GLY A 109 -15.23 1.97 -5.60
C GLY A 109 -15.28 3.15 -4.63
N ASP A 110 -14.62 3.01 -3.49
CA ASP A 110 -14.57 4.03 -2.44
C ASP A 110 -13.40 5.02 -2.62
N HIS A 111 -12.72 5.00 -3.79
CA HIS A 111 -11.61 5.91 -4.06
C HIS A 111 -12.08 7.26 -4.60
N SER A 112 -11.31 8.31 -4.36
CA SER A 112 -11.60 9.68 -4.81
C SER A 112 -10.31 10.50 -4.95
N GLU A 113 -10.40 11.69 -5.52
CA GLU A 113 -9.27 12.64 -5.64
C GLU A 113 -8.56 12.90 -4.29
N SER A 114 -9.32 12.97 -3.20
CA SER A 114 -8.80 13.26 -1.88
C SER A 114 -8.35 12.02 -1.10
N GLN A 115 -8.63 10.82 -1.62
CA GLN A 115 -8.29 9.58 -0.93
C GLN A 115 -6.80 9.29 -1.05
N VAL A 116 -6.14 9.18 0.10
CA VAL A 116 -4.74 8.76 0.19
C VAL A 116 -4.67 7.24 0.28
N SER A 117 -3.74 6.65 -0.44
CA SER A 117 -3.53 5.19 -0.46
C SER A 117 -2.05 4.83 -0.34
N ASN A 118 -1.80 3.59 0.09
CA ASN A 118 -0.44 3.07 0.17
C ASN A 118 0.12 2.83 -1.23
N SER A 119 1.23 3.46 -1.55
CA SER A 119 1.89 3.34 -2.85
C SER A 119 2.68 2.05 -3.04
N PHE A 120 2.91 1.29 -1.97
CA PHE A 120 3.77 0.09 -2.00
C PHE A 120 5.11 0.34 -2.73
N SER A 121 5.42 -0.51 -3.70
CA SER A 121 6.67 -0.43 -4.46
C SER A 121 6.75 0.76 -5.43
N ALA A 122 5.67 1.46 -5.71
CA ALA A 122 5.71 2.68 -6.51
C ALA A 122 6.58 3.78 -5.85
N SER A 123 6.69 3.77 -4.51
CA SER A 123 7.60 4.64 -3.79
C SER A 123 9.08 4.47 -4.17
N LYS A 124 9.48 3.32 -4.71
CA LYS A 124 10.85 3.09 -5.20
C LYS A 124 11.23 3.99 -6.36
N THR A 125 10.25 4.39 -7.18
CA THR A 125 10.47 5.37 -8.25
C THR A 125 10.90 6.71 -7.67
N VAL A 126 10.25 7.17 -6.59
CA VAL A 126 10.63 8.41 -5.91
C VAL A 126 12.06 8.31 -5.35
N ILE A 127 12.42 7.17 -4.75
CA ILE A 127 13.79 6.94 -4.26
C ILE A 127 14.80 7.00 -5.42
N GLY A 128 14.47 6.38 -6.57
CA GLY A 128 15.31 6.45 -7.76
C GLY A 128 15.55 7.89 -8.26
N LEU A 129 14.50 8.72 -8.27
CA LEU A 129 14.61 10.13 -8.63
C LEU A 129 15.47 10.92 -7.63
N LEU A 130 15.30 10.69 -6.33
CA LEU A 130 16.12 11.32 -5.29
C LEU A 130 17.60 10.96 -5.40
N ILE A 131 17.91 9.70 -5.74
CA ILE A 131 19.30 9.28 -6.01
C ILE A 131 19.85 10.02 -7.23
N GLY A 132 19.07 10.22 -8.29
CA GLY A 132 19.46 11.01 -9.46
C GLY A 132 19.84 12.45 -9.09
N ILE A 133 19.01 13.11 -8.29
CA ILE A 133 19.27 14.46 -7.77
C ILE A 133 20.55 14.48 -6.92
N ALA A 134 20.73 13.53 -6.01
CA ALA A 134 21.92 13.46 -5.17
C ALA A 134 23.22 13.27 -5.98
N ILE A 135 23.17 12.52 -7.09
CA ILE A 135 24.31 12.37 -8.00
C ILE A 135 24.61 13.67 -8.74
N GLU A 136 23.59 14.45 -9.12
CA GLU A 136 23.75 15.73 -9.79
C GLU A 136 24.34 16.80 -8.86
N GLU A 137 23.97 16.76 -7.60
CA GLU A 137 24.47 17.71 -6.57
C GLU A 137 25.89 17.35 -6.06
N GLY A 138 26.42 16.15 -6.34
CA GLY A 138 27.76 15.68 -5.89
C GLY A 138 27.70 15.09 -4.50
#